data_2405584680bfcdedb1680275ff722df1
#
_entry.id   2405584680bfcdedb1680275ff722df1
#
_cell.length_a   1.000
_cell.length_b   1.000
_cell.length_c   1.000
_cell.angle_alpha   90.00
_cell.angle_beta   90.00
_cell.angle_gamma   90.00
#
_symmetry.space_group_name_H-M   'P 1'
#
loop_
_entity.id
_entity.type
_entity.pdbx_description
1 polymer ?
#
loop_
_entity_poly.entity_id
_entity_poly.type
_entity_poly.pdbx_seq_one_letter_code
_entity_poly.pdbx_strand_id
1 'polypeptide(L)'
;MMEKLEVIEILSTTYDGDEFPGYENIRLSFTQLETIIKNKRSGWIDALRNQKAVYLITDISNGKMYVGSATAQFGMLLKRWSNYIADGHGGNVELKKIVSTEGLDYVRKYFQYSVLENYNARMDDNYILKREKWWKDTLCTKKYGYNKN
;
A
#
# COMPACT_ATOMS: atom_id res chain seq x y z
N MET A 1 -20.07 15.90 -21.84
CA MET A 1 -19.71 14.57 -22.32
C MET A 1 -18.23 14.49 -22.53
N MET A 2 -17.73 15.30 -23.37
CA MET A 2 -16.32 15.28 -23.71
C MET A 2 -15.45 15.56 -22.48
N GLU A 3 -15.91 16.45 -21.65
CA GLU A 3 -15.17 16.83 -20.45
C GLU A 3 -14.90 15.64 -19.55
N LYS A 4 -15.85 14.73 -19.48
CA LYS A 4 -15.69 13.55 -18.63
C LYS A 4 -14.51 12.70 -19.05
N LEU A 5 -14.34 12.51 -20.35
CA LEU A 5 -13.23 11.73 -20.87
C LEU A 5 -11.90 12.38 -20.57
N GLU A 6 -11.85 13.69 -20.73
CA GLU A 6 -10.64 14.44 -20.45
C GLU A 6 -10.26 14.35 -18.98
N VAL A 7 -11.23 14.43 -18.10
CA VAL A 7 -10.98 14.34 -16.67
C VAL A 7 -10.42 12.96 -16.33
N ILE A 8 -10.95 11.92 -16.93
CA ILE A 8 -10.47 10.56 -16.68
C ILE A 8 -9.03 10.43 -17.13
N GLU A 9 -8.68 10.97 -18.26
CA GLU A 9 -7.33 10.92 -18.76
C GLU A 9 -6.36 11.66 -17.83
N ILE A 10 -6.77 12.81 -17.33
CA ILE A 10 -5.96 13.59 -16.41
C ILE A 10 -5.70 12.79 -15.13
N LEU A 11 -6.72 12.13 -14.60
CA LEU A 11 -6.55 11.32 -13.42
C LEU A 11 -5.59 10.16 -13.65
N SER A 12 -5.68 9.52 -14.81
CA SER A 12 -4.75 8.45 -15.15
C SER A 12 -3.32 8.95 -15.21
N THR A 13 -3.12 10.11 -15.81
CA THR A 13 -1.81 10.72 -15.90
C THR A 13 -1.25 11.02 -14.52
N THR A 14 -2.09 11.51 -13.62
CA THR A 14 -1.70 11.78 -12.24
C THR A 14 -1.22 10.50 -11.55
N TYR A 15 -1.95 9.41 -11.75
CA TYR A 15 -1.57 8.13 -11.15
C TYR A 15 -0.29 7.56 -11.74
N ASP A 16 0.11 8.02 -12.90
CA ASP A 16 1.38 7.60 -13.48
C ASP A 16 2.57 8.20 -12.74
N GLY A 17 2.31 8.99 -11.71
CA GLY A 17 3.34 9.35 -10.77
C GLY A 17 3.93 10.72 -10.93
N ASP A 18 3.33 11.55 -11.77
CA ASP A 18 3.84 12.91 -11.95
C ASP A 18 3.62 13.76 -10.72
N GLU A 19 2.50 13.54 -10.01
CA GLU A 19 2.12 14.40 -8.92
C GLU A 19 1.56 13.58 -7.76
N PHE A 20 2.13 13.81 -6.57
CA PHE A 20 1.66 13.12 -5.37
C PHE A 20 0.32 13.73 -4.91
N PRO A 21 -0.74 12.92 -4.77
CA PRO A 21 -2.09 13.44 -4.51
C PRO A 21 -2.40 13.67 -3.03
N GLY A 22 -1.47 13.38 -2.12
CA GLY A 22 -1.74 13.38 -0.69
C GLY A 22 -1.97 11.97 -0.18
N TYR A 23 -1.59 11.74 1.08
CA TYR A 23 -1.64 10.38 1.65
C TYR A 23 -3.05 9.82 1.70
N GLU A 24 -4.03 10.67 1.96
CA GLU A 24 -5.42 10.24 2.05
C GLU A 24 -6.00 9.84 0.70
N ASN A 25 -5.33 10.19 -0.37
CA ASN A 25 -5.79 9.89 -1.73
C ASN A 25 -4.98 8.76 -2.38
N ILE A 26 -4.12 8.11 -1.65
CA ILE A 26 -3.34 6.99 -2.20
C ILE A 26 -4.25 5.77 -2.32
N ARG A 27 -4.41 5.31 -3.55
CA ARG A 27 -5.14 4.08 -3.86
C ARG A 27 -4.56 3.55 -5.15
N LEU A 28 -3.58 2.66 -5.03
CA LEU A 28 -2.76 2.23 -6.15
C LEU A 28 -2.88 0.72 -6.35
N SER A 29 -2.93 0.32 -7.62
CA SER A 29 -2.72 -1.08 -7.97
C SER A 29 -1.24 -1.42 -7.80
N PHE A 30 -0.93 -2.71 -7.82
CA PHE A 30 0.46 -3.17 -7.79
C PHE A 30 1.26 -2.53 -8.92
N THR A 31 0.72 -2.54 -10.12
CA THR A 31 1.42 -2.01 -11.30
C THR A 31 1.69 -0.52 -11.18
N GLN A 32 0.72 0.23 -10.68
CA GLN A 32 0.91 1.67 -10.47
C GLN A 32 2.00 1.94 -9.43
N LEU A 33 1.97 1.21 -8.32
CA LEU A 33 2.98 1.36 -7.27
C LEU A 33 4.36 0.96 -7.81
N GLU A 34 4.42 -0.14 -8.54
CA GLU A 34 5.66 -0.59 -9.17
C GLU A 34 6.24 0.48 -10.09
N THR A 35 5.41 1.09 -10.91
CA THR A 35 5.83 2.15 -11.83
C THR A 35 6.41 3.34 -11.07
N ILE A 36 5.73 3.76 -10.02
CA ILE A 36 6.17 4.89 -9.18
C ILE A 36 7.56 4.60 -8.59
N ILE A 37 7.73 3.43 -8.03
CA ILE A 37 8.98 3.07 -7.35
C ILE A 37 10.11 2.84 -8.34
N LYS A 38 9.86 2.10 -9.40
CA LYS A 38 10.91 1.78 -10.38
C LYS A 38 11.36 2.99 -11.18
N ASN A 39 10.42 3.87 -11.51
CA ASN A 39 10.73 5.08 -12.28
C ASN A 39 11.17 6.23 -11.38
N LYS A 40 11.18 6.02 -10.07
CA LYS A 40 11.66 7.00 -9.09
C LYS A 40 11.00 8.36 -9.27
N ARG A 41 9.67 8.35 -9.34
CA ARG A 41 8.89 9.59 -9.46
C ARG A 41 9.11 10.44 -8.24
N SER A 42 9.82 11.56 -8.39
CA SER A 42 10.39 12.30 -7.26
C SER A 42 9.37 12.74 -6.22
N GLY A 43 8.23 13.26 -6.65
CA GLY A 43 7.20 13.68 -5.69
C GLY A 43 6.68 12.55 -4.83
N TRP A 44 6.48 11.38 -5.44
CA TRP A 44 6.04 10.18 -4.72
C TRP A 44 7.15 9.63 -3.82
N ILE A 45 8.35 9.54 -4.35
CA ILE A 45 9.48 8.97 -3.58
C ILE A 45 9.74 9.81 -2.34
N ASP A 46 9.75 11.14 -2.49
CA ASP A 46 9.95 12.03 -1.36
C ASP A 46 8.83 11.89 -0.33
N ALA A 47 7.59 11.74 -0.79
CA ALA A 47 6.46 11.60 0.12
C ALA A 47 6.52 10.29 0.91
N LEU A 48 6.98 9.21 0.29
CA LEU A 48 7.00 7.89 0.93
C LEU A 48 8.25 7.63 1.76
N ARG A 49 9.35 8.31 1.43
CA ARG A 49 10.67 7.99 1.99
C ARG A 49 10.78 8.16 3.48
N ASN A 50 10.27 9.25 4.02
CA ASN A 50 10.42 9.57 5.44
C ASN A 50 9.07 9.57 6.15
N GLN A 51 8.19 8.66 5.76
CA GLN A 51 6.85 8.63 6.28
C GLN A 51 6.56 7.29 6.96
N LYS A 52 6.09 7.35 8.19
CA LYS A 52 5.56 6.19 8.89
C LYS A 52 4.05 6.13 8.65
N ALA A 53 3.49 4.93 8.71
CA ALA A 53 2.08 4.78 8.35
C ALA A 53 1.49 3.47 8.86
N VAL A 54 0.17 3.45 8.99
CA VAL A 54 -0.61 2.23 8.98
C VAL A 54 -1.25 2.15 7.61
N TYR A 55 -1.02 1.06 6.89
CA TYR A 55 -1.48 0.93 5.51
C TYR A 55 -2.37 -0.28 5.33
N LEU A 56 -3.05 -0.30 4.20
CA LEU A 56 -4.01 -1.34 3.88
C LEU A 56 -3.69 -1.93 2.51
N ILE A 57 -3.66 -3.25 2.44
CA ILE A 57 -3.63 -3.96 1.18
C ILE A 57 -4.97 -4.64 1.03
N THR A 58 -5.65 -4.40 -0.08
CA THR A 58 -6.97 -4.97 -0.35
C THR A 58 -6.89 -5.88 -1.56
N ASP A 59 -7.39 -7.10 -1.40
CA ASP A 59 -7.58 -8.01 -2.52
C ASP A 59 -8.95 -7.71 -3.11
N ILE A 60 -8.98 -7.00 -4.23
CA ILE A 60 -10.26 -6.54 -4.78
C ILE A 60 -11.06 -7.66 -5.43
N SER A 61 -10.49 -8.86 -5.57
CA SER A 61 -11.24 -10.00 -6.10
C SER A 61 -12.22 -10.57 -5.08
N ASN A 62 -11.94 -10.40 -3.78
CA ASN A 62 -12.75 -11.02 -2.73
C ASN A 62 -13.00 -10.10 -1.53
N GLY A 63 -12.40 -8.91 -1.50
CA GLY A 63 -12.57 -7.97 -0.42
C GLY A 63 -11.74 -8.25 0.83
N LYS A 64 -10.90 -9.27 0.81
CA LYS A 64 -10.05 -9.57 1.96
C LYS A 64 -8.95 -8.53 2.09
N MET A 65 -8.59 -8.22 3.33
CA MET A 65 -7.68 -7.12 3.63
C MET A 65 -6.53 -7.55 4.51
N TYR A 66 -5.42 -6.85 4.35
CA TYR A 66 -4.26 -6.97 5.19
C TYR A 66 -3.88 -5.58 5.71
N VAL A 67 -3.79 -5.43 7.02
CA VAL A 67 -3.33 -4.19 7.65
C VAL A 67 -1.88 -4.36 8.05
N GLY A 68 -1.04 -3.43 7.64
CA GLY A 68 0.36 -3.42 8.03
C GLY A 68 0.78 -2.05 8.51
N SER A 69 2.01 -1.95 8.97
CA SER A 69 2.55 -0.68 9.37
C SER A 69 3.97 -0.51 8.86
N ALA A 70 4.35 0.74 8.67
CA ALA A 70 5.70 1.14 8.29
C ALA A 70 6.25 2.00 9.40
N THR A 71 7.30 1.49 10.05
CA THR A 71 7.98 2.16 11.18
C THR A 71 9.45 2.33 10.83
N ALA A 72 10.19 3.01 11.70
CA ALA A 72 11.61 3.20 11.48
C ALA A 72 12.36 1.88 11.40
N GLN A 73 11.92 0.91 12.19
CA GLN A 73 12.57 -0.41 12.26
C GLN A 73 12.56 -1.12 10.90
N PHE A 74 11.54 -0.87 10.08
CA PHE A 74 11.39 -1.52 8.79
C PHE A 74 11.65 -0.59 7.61
N GLY A 75 12.24 0.59 7.86
CA GLY A 75 12.63 1.51 6.80
C GLY A 75 11.51 2.37 6.26
N MET A 76 10.46 2.53 7.04
CA MET A 76 9.33 3.40 6.72
C MET A 76 8.58 2.97 5.46
N LEU A 77 7.71 3.84 4.94
CA LEU A 77 6.73 3.44 3.93
C LEU A 77 7.35 3.06 2.59
N LEU A 78 8.32 3.85 2.12
CA LEU A 78 8.96 3.54 0.85
C LEU A 78 9.63 2.16 0.87
N LYS A 79 10.39 1.89 1.91
CA LYS A 79 11.10 0.61 2.03
C LYS A 79 10.11 -0.54 2.14
N ARG A 80 9.08 -0.36 2.94
CA ARG A 80 8.10 -1.41 3.16
C ARG A 80 7.36 -1.75 1.88
N TRP A 81 6.90 -0.72 1.17
CA TRP A 81 6.17 -0.94 -0.08
C TRP A 81 7.09 -1.45 -1.20
N SER A 82 8.37 -1.04 -1.19
CA SER A 82 9.34 -1.60 -2.13
C SER A 82 9.51 -3.10 -1.94
N ASN A 83 9.44 -3.57 -0.70
CA ASN A 83 9.52 -5.01 -0.43
C ASN A 83 8.33 -5.77 -1.04
N TYR A 84 7.12 -5.19 -0.98
CA TYR A 84 5.97 -5.82 -1.63
C TYR A 84 6.12 -5.86 -3.14
N ILE A 85 6.67 -4.81 -3.72
CA ILE A 85 6.88 -4.77 -5.17
C ILE A 85 7.91 -5.82 -5.59
N ALA A 86 8.89 -6.09 -4.75
CA ALA A 86 9.95 -7.04 -5.07
C ALA A 86 9.44 -8.47 -5.21
N ASP A 87 8.51 -8.90 -4.36
CA ASP A 87 8.10 -10.31 -4.33
C ASP A 87 6.59 -10.54 -4.14
N GLY A 88 5.83 -9.49 -4.01
CA GLY A 88 4.37 -9.59 -3.86
C GLY A 88 3.88 -9.80 -2.45
N HIS A 89 4.75 -10.15 -1.50
CA HIS A 89 4.30 -10.51 -0.16
C HIS A 89 5.07 -9.83 0.98
N GLY A 90 6.22 -9.25 0.70
CA GLY A 90 7.01 -8.55 1.72
C GLY A 90 7.38 -9.41 2.93
N GLY A 91 7.37 -10.73 2.78
CA GLY A 91 7.66 -11.66 3.88
C GLY A 91 6.47 -12.02 4.74
N ASN A 92 5.27 -11.52 4.43
CA ASN A 92 4.07 -11.83 5.21
C ASN A 92 3.59 -13.25 4.91
N VAL A 93 3.26 -14.02 5.96
CA VAL A 93 2.95 -15.45 5.84
C VAL A 93 1.74 -15.70 4.93
N GLU A 94 0.63 -15.01 5.15
CA GLU A 94 -0.59 -15.25 4.37
C GLU A 94 -0.45 -14.77 2.94
N LEU A 95 0.20 -13.62 2.74
CA LEU A 95 0.43 -13.12 1.39
C LEU A 95 1.40 -14.02 0.62
N LYS A 96 2.37 -14.59 1.32
CA LYS A 96 3.30 -15.53 0.73
C LYS A 96 2.59 -16.77 0.19
N LYS A 97 1.58 -17.25 0.92
CA LYS A 97 0.75 -18.36 0.45
C LYS A 97 0.02 -18.02 -0.82
N ILE A 98 -0.49 -16.80 -0.92
CA ILE A 98 -1.20 -16.35 -2.13
C ILE A 98 -0.25 -16.33 -3.32
N VAL A 99 0.94 -15.78 -3.15
CA VAL A 99 1.92 -15.74 -4.23
C VAL A 99 2.31 -17.17 -4.64
N SER A 100 2.45 -18.07 -3.66
CA SER A 100 2.80 -19.47 -3.92
C SER A 100 1.74 -20.21 -4.70
N THR A 101 0.47 -19.99 -4.35
CA THR A 101 -0.63 -20.76 -4.96
C THR A 101 -1.20 -20.10 -6.21
N GLU A 102 -1.30 -18.76 -6.21
CA GLU A 102 -1.95 -18.03 -7.30
C GLU A 102 -0.96 -17.35 -8.25
N GLY A 103 0.28 -17.16 -7.80
CA GLY A 103 1.30 -16.50 -8.59
C GLY A 103 1.32 -14.99 -8.43
N LEU A 104 2.41 -14.38 -8.87
CA LEU A 104 2.58 -12.93 -8.79
C LEU A 104 1.58 -12.18 -9.66
N ASP A 105 1.14 -12.80 -10.77
CA ASP A 105 0.16 -12.17 -11.65
C ASP A 105 -1.17 -11.91 -10.95
N TYR A 106 -1.54 -12.77 -10.01
CA TYR A 106 -2.73 -12.55 -9.19
C TYR A 106 -2.60 -11.26 -8.39
N VAL A 107 -1.45 -11.07 -7.73
CA VAL A 107 -1.18 -9.88 -6.94
C VAL A 107 -1.19 -8.64 -7.83
N ARG A 108 -0.56 -8.72 -8.99
CA ARG A 108 -0.55 -7.61 -9.95
C ARG A 108 -1.95 -7.21 -10.37
N LYS A 109 -2.84 -8.17 -10.49
CA LYS A 109 -4.18 -7.92 -11.00
C LYS A 109 -5.14 -7.45 -9.91
N TYR A 110 -4.98 -7.94 -8.68
CA TYR A 110 -6.02 -7.77 -7.67
C TYR A 110 -5.62 -6.99 -6.42
N PHE A 111 -4.35 -6.77 -6.16
CA PHE A 111 -3.95 -6.09 -4.93
C PHE A 111 -3.97 -4.58 -5.10
N GLN A 112 -4.51 -3.91 -4.10
CA GLN A 112 -4.64 -2.46 -4.04
C GLN A 112 -3.99 -1.96 -2.76
N TYR A 113 -3.23 -0.87 -2.86
CA TYR A 113 -2.44 -0.32 -1.75
C TYR A 113 -2.96 1.06 -1.38
N SER A 114 -3.23 1.27 -0.10
CA SER A 114 -3.72 2.55 0.39
C SER A 114 -3.19 2.81 1.81
N VAL A 115 -3.39 4.04 2.30
CA VAL A 115 -2.89 4.44 3.61
C VAL A 115 -4.08 4.74 4.51
N LEU A 116 -4.09 4.11 5.70
CA LEU A 116 -5.12 4.37 6.69
C LEU A 116 -4.76 5.56 7.58
N GLU A 117 -3.51 5.63 8.03
CA GLU A 117 -3.00 6.73 8.84
C GLU A 117 -1.54 6.96 8.47
N ASN A 118 -1.12 8.22 8.43
CA ASN A 118 0.26 8.53 8.13
C ASN A 118 0.84 9.44 9.22
N TYR A 119 2.14 9.29 9.44
CA TYR A 119 2.85 9.98 10.50
C TYR A 119 4.24 10.38 10.03
N ASN A 120 4.75 11.50 10.56
CA ASN A 120 6.12 11.88 10.23
C ASN A 120 7.10 10.92 10.90
N ALA A 121 8.36 11.01 10.50
CA ALA A 121 9.39 10.07 10.93
C ALA A 121 9.68 10.10 12.43
N ARG A 122 9.25 11.15 13.13
CA ARG A 122 9.50 11.30 14.57
C ARG A 122 8.46 10.62 15.45
N MET A 123 7.35 10.19 14.87
CA MET A 123 6.31 9.53 15.67
C MET A 123 6.86 8.26 16.31
N ASP A 124 6.48 8.01 17.55
CA ASP A 124 6.89 6.82 18.27
C ASP A 124 6.35 5.57 17.59
N ASP A 125 7.25 4.62 17.32
CA ASP A 125 6.87 3.37 16.66
C ASP A 125 5.83 2.60 17.46
N ASN A 126 5.90 2.64 18.78
CA ASN A 126 4.95 1.91 19.63
C ASN A 126 3.52 2.42 19.44
N TYR A 127 3.37 3.72 19.24
CA TYR A 127 2.06 4.29 18.97
C TYR A 127 1.50 3.77 17.67
N ILE A 128 2.35 3.72 16.64
CA ILE A 128 1.93 3.25 15.32
C ILE A 128 1.54 1.78 15.37
N LEU A 129 2.29 0.96 16.13
CA LEU A 129 1.95 -0.45 16.29
C LEU A 129 0.62 -0.63 17.01
N LYS A 130 0.29 0.24 17.95
CA LYS A 130 -1.02 0.21 18.59
C LYS A 130 -2.13 0.55 17.59
N ARG A 131 -1.88 1.51 16.72
CA ARG A 131 -2.86 1.87 15.69
C ARG A 131 -3.04 0.74 14.68
N GLU A 132 -1.96 0.06 14.33
CA GLU A 132 -2.04 -1.11 13.47
C GLU A 132 -2.95 -2.17 14.09
N LYS A 133 -2.75 -2.46 15.37
CA LYS A 133 -3.59 -3.43 16.07
C LYS A 133 -5.04 -2.99 16.10
N TRP A 134 -5.28 -1.70 16.36
CA TRP A 134 -6.63 -1.16 16.39
C TRP A 134 -7.36 -1.39 15.07
N TRP A 135 -6.65 -1.14 13.95
CA TRP A 135 -7.23 -1.34 12.62
C TRP A 135 -7.46 -2.82 12.30
N LYS A 136 -6.54 -3.70 12.69
CA LYS A 136 -6.75 -5.15 12.54
C LYS A 136 -8.01 -5.60 13.25
N ASP A 137 -8.20 -5.13 14.45
CA ASP A 137 -9.38 -5.49 15.26
C ASP A 137 -10.65 -4.88 14.66
N THR A 138 -10.58 -3.63 14.26
CA THR A 138 -11.73 -2.92 13.70
C THR A 138 -12.20 -3.53 12.39
N LEU A 139 -11.27 -3.87 11.52
CA LEU A 139 -11.58 -4.45 10.20
C LEU A 139 -11.67 -5.97 10.23
N CYS A 140 -11.41 -6.60 11.38
CA CYS A 140 -11.46 -8.05 11.56
C CYS A 140 -10.57 -8.80 10.56
N THR A 141 -9.39 -8.26 10.29
CA THR A 141 -8.53 -8.82 9.25
C THR A 141 -7.85 -10.12 9.64
N LYS A 142 -7.80 -10.43 10.95
CA LYS A 142 -7.29 -11.71 11.40
C LYS A 142 -8.26 -12.84 11.06
N LYS A 143 -9.55 -12.58 11.26
CA LYS A 143 -10.58 -13.58 11.05
C LYS A 143 -11.00 -13.69 9.59
N TYR A 144 -11.18 -12.55 8.93
CA TYR A 144 -11.76 -12.51 7.58
C TYR A 144 -10.79 -12.06 6.51
N GLY A 145 -9.56 -11.72 6.87
CA GLY A 145 -8.56 -11.20 5.93
C GLY A 145 -7.27 -11.96 5.99
N TYR A 146 -6.19 -11.26 5.64
CA TYR A 146 -4.88 -11.87 5.46
C TYR A 146 -3.92 -11.65 6.63
N ASN A 147 -4.37 -11.06 7.72
CA ASN A 147 -3.50 -10.91 8.89
C ASN A 147 -3.45 -12.21 9.67
N LYS A 148 -2.24 -12.66 10.01
CA LYS A 148 -2.05 -13.86 10.79
C LYS A 148 -2.11 -13.56 12.29
N ASN A 149 -1.56 -12.41 12.68
CA ASN A 149 -1.52 -12.06 14.12
C ASN A 149 -1.82 -10.58 14.36
#